data_594de5a6bb594c9c860986d258aeee29
#
_entry.id   594de5a6bb594c9c860986d258aeee29
#
_cell.length_a   1.000
_cell.length_b   1.000
_cell.length_c   1.000
_cell.angle_alpha   90.00
_cell.angle_beta   90.00
_cell.angle_gamma   90.00
#
_symmetry.space_group_name_H-M   'P 1'
#
loop_
_entity.id
_entity.type
_entity.pdbx_description
1 polymer ?
#
loop_
_entity_poly.entity_id
_entity_poly.type
_entity_poly.pdbx_seq_one_letter_code
_entity_poly.pdbx_strand_id
1 'polypeptide(L)'
;MDVFRTDRIRNVVLLGHSGSGKTSLTEAMAYLSGMTNRLGKVTDGNTVSDFDKEEIKRKCSISTTLVPVVWGKNKINVLDTPGMFDFVGEAQEAASAADAAVIVVSGKAGVQVGTQKAWELCEKYNLPRMIFVTEMDQDDVSYREVVEQLTELYGKRIAPLHMPLRENGKFVGYINIVKNKGRRYIEKDKKEECPIPDYSVEYLEKYRETLMESVAETSEEFMDRYFGGEEFSVAEISAALAMNVGDGTIVPVCMGSPVNLQGVSNLLDDICGYFPDPSTRPCAGINLNTNEIFEANYDFAKPKSATIFKTIVDPFLGKYSMIKVCSGVIKSDDVLYNVDQESEEKLSKLYVLEGSKPIEVPELHAGDIGAIAKLGDARTG
;
A
#
# COMPACT_ATOMS: atom_id res chain seq x y z
N MET A 1 -4.57 7.17 19.25
CA MET A 1 -4.87 6.19 18.17
C MET A 1 -5.10 4.84 18.82
N ASP A 2 -6.05 4.06 18.30
CA ASP A 2 -6.31 2.73 18.83
C ASP A 2 -5.15 1.76 18.50
N VAL A 3 -4.99 0.74 19.33
CA VAL A 3 -4.04 -0.35 19.11
C VAL A 3 -4.68 -1.39 18.20
N PHE A 4 -3.99 -1.78 17.16
CA PHE A 4 -4.45 -2.76 16.18
C PHE A 4 -3.69 -4.08 16.34
N ARG A 5 -4.40 -5.20 16.22
CA ARG A 5 -3.79 -6.54 16.16
C ARG A 5 -3.18 -6.77 14.79
N THR A 6 -2.22 -7.66 14.71
CA THR A 6 -1.45 -7.99 13.49
C THR A 6 -2.35 -8.28 12.29
N ASP A 7 -3.43 -9.04 12.46
CA ASP A 7 -4.39 -9.41 11.40
C ASP A 7 -5.16 -8.20 10.83
N ARG A 8 -5.14 -7.06 11.53
CA ARG A 8 -5.81 -5.80 11.15
C ARG A 8 -4.85 -4.73 10.63
N ILE A 9 -3.59 -5.06 10.43
CA ILE A 9 -2.57 -4.13 9.95
C ILE A 9 -2.26 -4.44 8.49
N ARG A 10 -2.02 -3.39 7.71
CA ARG A 10 -1.48 -3.44 6.34
C ARG A 10 -0.37 -2.40 6.24
N ASN A 11 0.87 -2.85 6.02
CA ASN A 11 2.01 -1.95 5.81
C ASN A 11 2.24 -1.83 4.31
N VAL A 12 1.87 -0.71 3.73
CA VAL A 12 1.80 -0.50 2.28
C VAL A 12 2.74 0.62 1.85
N VAL A 13 3.70 0.31 1.01
CA VAL A 13 4.57 1.32 0.39
C VAL A 13 3.99 1.77 -0.95
N LEU A 14 3.94 3.09 -1.18
CA LEU A 14 3.60 3.66 -2.48
C LEU A 14 4.88 3.88 -3.27
N LEU A 15 4.99 3.20 -4.40
CA LEU A 15 6.12 3.26 -5.33
C LEU A 15 5.68 3.80 -6.68
N GLY A 16 6.61 4.30 -7.49
CA GLY A 16 6.32 4.77 -8.84
C GLY A 16 7.16 5.97 -9.24
N HIS A 17 7.04 6.38 -10.50
CA HIS A 17 7.81 7.49 -11.06
C HIS A 17 7.48 8.83 -10.37
N SER A 18 8.40 9.80 -10.48
CA SER A 18 8.13 11.16 -10.03
C SER A 18 6.95 11.76 -10.81
N GLY A 19 6.01 12.40 -10.09
CA GLY A 19 4.81 12.96 -10.71
C GLY A 19 3.69 11.95 -11.01
N SER A 20 3.82 10.67 -10.68
CA SER A 20 2.74 9.67 -10.89
C SER A 20 1.52 9.84 -9.96
N GLY A 21 1.57 10.75 -8.99
CA GLY A 21 0.44 11.03 -8.09
C GLY A 21 0.45 10.29 -6.76
N LYS A 22 1.57 9.72 -6.30
CA LYS A 22 1.70 9.02 -5.00
C LYS A 22 1.22 9.88 -3.83
N THR A 23 1.78 11.06 -3.67
CA THR A 23 1.42 12.00 -2.60
C THR A 23 -0.05 12.44 -2.69
N SER A 24 -0.57 12.67 -3.90
CA SER A 24 -1.99 12.97 -4.08
C SER A 24 -2.89 11.79 -3.70
N LEU A 25 -2.45 10.56 -3.94
CA LEU A 25 -3.15 9.35 -3.53
C LEU A 25 -3.11 9.18 -2.00
N THR A 26 -1.96 9.38 -1.38
CA THR A 26 -1.80 9.40 0.09
C THR A 26 -2.73 10.42 0.74
N GLU A 27 -2.78 11.63 0.20
CA GLU A 27 -3.64 12.71 0.69
C GLU A 27 -5.14 12.37 0.57
N ALA A 28 -5.54 11.76 -0.54
CA ALA A 28 -6.91 11.31 -0.75
C ALA A 28 -7.30 10.17 0.21
N MET A 29 -6.40 9.22 0.48
CA MET A 29 -6.61 8.17 1.49
C MET A 29 -6.77 8.76 2.89
N ALA A 30 -5.89 9.69 3.28
CA ALA A 30 -5.94 10.37 4.58
C ALA A 30 -7.23 11.19 4.75
N TYR A 31 -7.69 11.84 3.70
CA TYR A 31 -8.94 12.59 3.72
C TYR A 31 -10.17 11.68 3.83
N LEU A 32 -10.26 10.62 3.02
CA LEU A 32 -11.40 9.71 3.03
C LEU A 32 -11.53 8.92 4.33
N SER A 33 -10.41 8.61 4.99
CA SER A 33 -10.41 7.97 6.32
C SER A 33 -10.79 8.90 7.46
N GLY A 34 -10.87 10.21 7.21
CA GLY A 34 -11.10 11.22 8.24
C GLY A 34 -9.87 11.55 9.08
N MET A 35 -8.68 11.05 8.74
CA MET A 35 -7.42 11.43 9.37
C MET A 35 -7.16 12.94 9.19
N THR A 36 -7.53 13.49 8.02
CA THR A 36 -7.51 14.93 7.77
C THR A 36 -8.91 15.44 7.45
N ASN A 37 -9.18 16.69 7.81
CA ASN A 37 -10.44 17.37 7.49
C ASN A 37 -10.36 18.19 6.19
N ARG A 38 -9.22 18.19 5.53
CA ARG A 38 -8.91 18.93 4.31
C ARG A 38 -8.18 18.03 3.34
N LEU A 39 -8.56 18.06 2.07
CA LEU A 39 -7.80 17.46 0.98
C LEU A 39 -6.72 18.45 0.54
N GLY A 40 -5.47 18.18 0.88
CA GLY A 40 -4.32 18.99 0.49
C GLY A 40 -3.93 18.78 -0.97
N LYS A 41 -3.07 19.67 -1.48
CA LYS A 41 -2.51 19.60 -2.83
C LYS A 41 -1.02 19.85 -2.80
N VAL A 42 -0.27 19.10 -3.56
CA VAL A 42 1.19 19.27 -3.72
C VAL A 42 1.51 20.69 -4.24
N THR A 43 0.71 21.20 -5.18
CA THR A 43 0.86 22.56 -5.73
C THR A 43 0.71 23.66 -4.70
N ASP A 44 -0.11 23.42 -3.68
CA ASP A 44 -0.40 24.37 -2.61
C ASP A 44 0.56 24.21 -1.41
N GLY A 45 1.42 23.17 -1.44
CA GLY A 45 2.38 22.89 -0.38
C GLY A 45 1.74 22.61 0.99
N ASN A 46 0.60 21.92 0.98
CA ASN A 46 -0.22 21.72 2.18
C ASN A 46 -0.66 20.27 2.38
N THR A 47 0.06 19.32 1.80
CA THR A 47 -0.18 17.89 1.98
C THR A 47 0.34 17.38 3.33
N VAL A 48 -0.15 16.23 3.77
CA VAL A 48 0.28 15.58 5.02
C VAL A 48 1.69 15.03 4.91
N SER A 49 2.07 14.49 3.75
CA SER A 49 3.35 13.83 3.55
C SER A 49 4.49 14.76 3.17
N ASP A 50 4.26 15.76 2.30
CA ASP A 50 5.29 16.73 1.91
C ASP A 50 5.22 17.96 2.81
N PHE A 51 5.78 17.89 4.01
CA PHE A 51 5.75 18.96 5.00
C PHE A 51 7.10 19.66 5.18
N ASP A 52 8.19 19.11 4.66
CA ASP A 52 9.51 19.77 4.68
C ASP A 52 9.52 20.98 3.73
N LYS A 53 10.25 22.03 4.13
CA LYS A 53 10.32 23.28 3.34
C LYS A 53 10.90 23.07 1.94
N GLU A 54 11.87 22.15 1.80
CA GLU A 54 12.44 21.83 0.49
C GLU A 54 11.45 21.01 -0.36
N GLU A 55 10.67 20.10 0.22
CA GLU A 55 9.59 19.37 -0.48
C GLU A 55 8.55 20.34 -1.02
N ILE A 56 8.07 21.24 -0.16
CA ILE A 56 7.09 22.28 -0.52
C ILE A 56 7.63 23.16 -1.65
N LYS A 57 8.89 23.61 -1.54
CA LYS A 57 9.53 24.48 -2.53
C LYS A 57 9.72 23.76 -3.87
N ARG A 58 10.13 22.50 -3.85
CA ARG A 58 10.37 21.68 -5.04
C ARG A 58 9.11 21.05 -5.60
N LYS A 59 8.02 21.03 -4.83
CA LYS A 59 6.76 20.35 -5.14
C LYS A 59 6.95 18.85 -5.42
N CYS A 60 7.81 18.22 -4.67
CA CYS A 60 8.09 16.79 -4.74
C CYS A 60 8.59 16.27 -3.41
N SER A 61 8.27 15.03 -3.10
CA SER A 61 8.75 14.32 -1.93
C SER A 61 10.26 14.08 -2.02
N ILE A 62 10.95 14.26 -0.91
CA ILE A 62 12.40 14.01 -0.73
C ILE A 62 12.60 12.85 0.24
N SER A 63 11.76 12.74 1.26
CA SER A 63 11.83 11.72 2.29
C SER A 63 10.55 10.88 2.34
N THR A 64 10.69 9.63 2.78
CA THR A 64 9.53 8.77 3.02
C THR A 64 8.76 9.22 4.24
N THR A 65 7.46 9.38 4.10
CA THR A 65 6.55 9.77 5.18
C THR A 65 5.56 8.66 5.51
N LEU A 66 5.35 8.40 6.79
CA LEU A 66 4.33 7.49 7.29
C LEU A 66 3.00 8.24 7.47
N VAL A 67 1.95 7.71 6.86
CA VAL A 67 0.57 8.23 6.97
C VAL A 67 -0.35 7.07 7.33
N PRO A 68 -0.72 6.89 8.61
CA PRO A 68 -1.60 5.82 9.05
C PRO A 68 -3.05 6.17 8.70
N VAL A 69 -3.71 5.27 8.03
CA VAL A 69 -5.11 5.39 7.58
C VAL A 69 -5.94 4.31 8.26
N VAL A 70 -7.01 4.67 8.94
CA VAL A 70 -7.96 3.69 9.49
C VAL A 70 -9.11 3.53 8.51
N TRP A 71 -9.28 2.31 7.99
CA TRP A 71 -10.33 1.99 7.03
C TRP A 71 -11.12 0.76 7.48
N GLY A 72 -12.40 0.96 7.78
CA GLY A 72 -13.22 -0.06 8.42
C GLY A 72 -12.63 -0.54 9.75
N LYS A 73 -12.18 -1.79 9.81
CA LYS A 73 -11.56 -2.40 11.00
C LYS A 73 -10.03 -2.51 10.89
N ASN A 74 -9.45 -2.02 9.81
CA ASN A 74 -8.04 -2.17 9.51
C ASN A 74 -7.30 -0.83 9.67
N LYS A 75 -6.03 -0.93 10.03
CA LYS A 75 -5.04 0.16 9.99
C LYS A 75 -4.12 -0.08 8.79
N ILE A 76 -4.08 0.88 7.88
CA ILE A 76 -3.17 0.86 6.75
C ILE A 76 -2.06 1.87 7.03
N ASN A 77 -0.85 1.40 7.26
CA ASN A 77 0.33 2.23 7.36
C ASN A 77 0.83 2.54 5.95
N VAL A 78 0.47 3.69 5.42
CA VAL A 78 0.90 4.14 4.09
C VAL A 78 2.28 4.77 4.21
N LEU A 79 3.27 4.22 3.51
CA LEU A 79 4.61 4.75 3.37
C LEU A 79 4.69 5.47 2.02
N ASP A 80 4.50 6.79 2.03
CA ASP A 80 4.60 7.64 0.84
C ASP A 80 6.05 7.93 0.52
N THR A 81 6.54 7.47 -0.64
CA THR A 81 7.95 7.52 -1.00
C THR A 81 8.25 8.55 -2.10
N PRO A 82 9.44 9.14 -2.11
CA PRO A 82 9.91 9.93 -3.24
C PRO A 82 9.93 9.13 -4.53
N GLY A 83 9.60 9.78 -5.65
CA GLY A 83 9.66 9.15 -6.98
C GLY A 83 10.90 9.52 -7.80
N MET A 84 11.74 10.43 -7.31
CA MET A 84 12.99 10.81 -7.97
C MET A 84 14.09 9.80 -7.64
N PHE A 85 14.91 9.45 -8.62
CA PHE A 85 15.98 8.45 -8.47
C PHE A 85 17.09 8.87 -7.51
N ASP A 86 17.26 10.18 -7.29
CA ASP A 86 18.20 10.72 -6.30
C ASP A 86 17.88 10.27 -4.88
N PHE A 87 16.62 9.91 -4.60
CA PHE A 87 16.12 9.50 -3.29
C PHE A 87 15.76 8.01 -3.22
N VAL A 88 16.39 7.17 -4.05
CA VAL A 88 16.08 5.72 -4.11
C VAL A 88 16.30 5.02 -2.77
N GLY A 89 17.21 5.48 -1.92
CA GLY A 89 17.44 4.96 -0.57
C GLY A 89 16.17 5.03 0.29
N GLU A 90 15.43 6.12 0.22
CA GLU A 90 14.16 6.33 0.91
C GLU A 90 13.11 5.27 0.53
N ALA A 91 13.00 4.98 -0.78
CA ALA A 91 12.11 3.94 -1.28
C ALA A 91 12.55 2.54 -0.85
N GLN A 92 13.85 2.26 -0.76
CA GLN A 92 14.39 0.99 -0.27
C GLN A 92 14.14 0.79 1.22
N GLU A 93 14.36 1.81 2.05
CA GLU A 93 14.05 1.77 3.49
C GLU A 93 12.57 1.47 3.72
N ALA A 94 11.68 2.19 3.01
CA ALA A 94 10.24 1.98 3.10
C ALA A 94 9.82 0.57 2.64
N ALA A 95 10.37 0.09 1.53
CA ALA A 95 10.08 -1.24 1.00
C ALA A 95 10.53 -2.36 1.95
N SER A 96 11.63 -2.16 2.70
CA SER A 96 12.12 -3.13 3.69
C SER A 96 11.16 -3.30 4.87
N ALA A 97 10.42 -2.25 5.21
CA ALA A 97 9.43 -2.26 6.30
C ALA A 97 8.02 -2.61 5.85
N ALA A 98 7.71 -2.49 4.56
CA ALA A 98 6.39 -2.77 4.02
C ALA A 98 6.10 -4.28 3.92
N ASP A 99 4.82 -4.63 3.88
CA ASP A 99 4.34 -5.99 3.62
C ASP A 99 3.73 -6.14 2.23
N ALA A 100 3.37 -5.01 1.61
CA ALA A 100 2.84 -4.94 0.26
C ALA A 100 3.15 -3.58 -0.37
N ALA A 101 2.97 -3.47 -1.68
CA ALA A 101 3.22 -2.24 -2.43
C ALA A 101 2.04 -1.86 -3.33
N VAL A 102 1.78 -0.55 -3.46
CA VAL A 102 0.97 -0.02 -4.55
C VAL A 102 1.91 0.74 -5.50
N ILE A 103 2.01 0.25 -6.73
CA ILE A 103 2.75 0.93 -7.79
C ILE A 103 1.82 1.93 -8.46
N VAL A 104 2.12 3.20 -8.30
CA VAL A 104 1.31 4.30 -8.82
C VAL A 104 1.82 4.70 -10.20
N VAL A 105 0.94 4.61 -11.19
CA VAL A 105 1.23 4.89 -12.61
C VAL A 105 0.39 6.07 -13.07
N SER A 106 1.02 7.05 -13.72
CA SER A 106 0.28 8.14 -14.35
C SER A 106 -0.51 7.62 -15.55
N GLY A 107 -1.82 7.84 -15.54
CA GLY A 107 -2.67 7.46 -16.68
C GLY A 107 -2.33 8.21 -17.96
N LYS A 108 -1.80 9.44 -17.82
CA LYS A 108 -1.37 10.27 -18.94
C LYS A 108 0.00 9.87 -19.49
N ALA A 109 0.96 9.62 -18.62
CA ALA A 109 2.33 9.30 -19.03
C ALA A 109 2.55 7.80 -19.33
N GLY A 110 1.63 6.93 -18.88
CA GLY A 110 1.76 5.48 -19.01
C GLY A 110 2.88 4.90 -18.17
N VAL A 111 3.41 3.76 -18.59
CA VAL A 111 4.51 3.08 -17.90
C VAL A 111 5.82 3.83 -18.13
N GLN A 112 6.47 4.21 -17.05
CA GLN A 112 7.72 4.98 -17.04
C GLN A 112 8.85 4.17 -16.38
N VAL A 113 10.11 4.63 -16.52
CA VAL A 113 11.27 3.98 -15.87
C VAL A 113 11.08 3.81 -14.35
N GLY A 114 10.47 4.78 -13.69
CA GLY A 114 10.16 4.67 -12.25
C GLY A 114 9.14 3.57 -11.93
N THR A 115 8.25 3.22 -12.85
CA THR A 115 7.33 2.08 -12.72
C THR A 115 8.10 0.76 -12.76
N GLN A 116 9.05 0.63 -13.70
CA GLN A 116 9.90 -0.55 -13.82
C GLN A 116 10.80 -0.71 -12.59
N LYS A 117 11.40 0.38 -12.10
CA LYS A 117 12.19 0.37 -10.86
C LYS A 117 11.37 0.01 -9.63
N ALA A 118 10.12 0.48 -9.56
CA ALA A 118 9.19 0.09 -8.50
C ALA A 118 8.89 -1.42 -8.55
N TRP A 119 8.70 -1.97 -9.74
CA TRP A 119 8.50 -3.40 -9.93
C TRP A 119 9.73 -4.20 -9.49
N GLU A 120 10.94 -3.84 -9.95
CA GLU A 120 12.21 -4.45 -9.53
C GLU A 120 12.38 -4.43 -7.99
N LEU A 121 12.00 -3.33 -7.35
CA LEU A 121 12.06 -3.20 -5.91
C LEU A 121 11.08 -4.15 -5.21
N CYS A 122 9.87 -4.31 -5.74
CA CYS A 122 8.91 -5.30 -5.24
C CYS A 122 9.44 -6.73 -5.40
N GLU A 123 10.09 -7.07 -6.52
CA GLU A 123 10.74 -8.38 -6.69
C GLU A 123 11.86 -8.58 -5.66
N LYS A 124 12.73 -7.57 -5.47
CA LYS A 124 13.85 -7.63 -4.52
C LYS A 124 13.40 -7.94 -3.09
N TYR A 125 12.30 -7.33 -2.65
CA TYR A 125 11.77 -7.50 -1.30
C TYR A 125 10.62 -8.51 -1.22
N ASN A 126 10.34 -9.20 -2.32
CA ASN A 126 9.23 -10.16 -2.44
C ASN A 126 7.90 -9.57 -1.92
N LEU A 127 7.55 -8.37 -2.39
CA LEU A 127 6.33 -7.65 -2.00
C LEU A 127 5.16 -8.04 -2.90
N PRO A 128 4.06 -8.55 -2.36
CA PRO A 128 2.76 -8.48 -3.00
C PRO A 128 2.47 -7.07 -3.49
N ARG A 129 1.86 -6.93 -4.68
CA ARG A 129 1.68 -5.60 -5.26
C ARG A 129 0.37 -5.43 -5.99
N MET A 130 -0.10 -4.20 -6.03
CA MET A 130 -1.19 -3.71 -6.88
C MET A 130 -0.70 -2.51 -7.68
N ILE A 131 -1.36 -2.25 -8.81
CA ILE A 131 -1.11 -1.05 -9.61
C ILE A 131 -2.30 -0.13 -9.46
N PHE A 132 -2.05 1.16 -9.28
CA PHE A 132 -3.08 2.19 -9.28
C PHE A 132 -2.78 3.22 -10.38
N VAL A 133 -3.66 3.28 -11.39
CA VAL A 133 -3.57 4.24 -12.49
C VAL A 133 -4.29 5.52 -12.08
N THR A 134 -3.55 6.62 -12.01
CA THR A 134 -4.04 7.94 -11.62
C THR A 134 -4.52 8.76 -12.82
N GLU A 135 -4.95 9.99 -12.58
CA GLU A 135 -5.31 11.00 -13.59
C GLU A 135 -6.47 10.61 -14.51
N MET A 136 -7.36 9.71 -14.06
CA MET A 136 -8.50 9.27 -14.87
C MET A 136 -9.48 10.38 -15.23
N ASP A 137 -9.42 11.51 -14.51
CA ASP A 137 -10.19 12.74 -14.78
C ASP A 137 -9.69 13.56 -15.98
N GLN A 138 -8.49 13.25 -16.49
CA GLN A 138 -7.94 13.93 -17.66
C GLN A 138 -8.55 13.35 -18.95
N ASP A 139 -8.78 14.21 -19.95
CA ASP A 139 -9.48 13.85 -21.19
C ASP A 139 -8.63 12.92 -22.09
N ASP A 140 -7.30 13.04 -22.04
CA ASP A 140 -6.32 12.35 -22.89
C ASP A 140 -5.75 11.06 -22.26
N VAL A 141 -6.40 10.52 -21.22
CA VAL A 141 -5.97 9.28 -20.56
C VAL A 141 -6.64 8.05 -21.17
N SER A 142 -5.83 7.13 -21.69
CA SER A 142 -6.24 5.81 -22.13
C SER A 142 -5.84 4.73 -21.11
N TYR A 143 -6.77 4.36 -20.24
CA TYR A 143 -6.55 3.25 -19.28
C TYR A 143 -6.17 1.95 -19.99
N ARG A 144 -6.80 1.68 -21.13
CA ARG A 144 -6.54 0.48 -21.93
C ARG A 144 -5.07 0.41 -22.37
N GLU A 145 -4.53 1.50 -22.92
CA GLU A 145 -3.13 1.54 -23.35
C GLU A 145 -2.17 1.31 -22.19
N VAL A 146 -2.47 1.84 -21.01
CA VAL A 146 -1.66 1.59 -19.79
C VAL A 146 -1.69 0.10 -19.42
N VAL A 147 -2.87 -0.54 -19.45
CA VAL A 147 -3.00 -1.98 -19.16
C VAL A 147 -2.28 -2.82 -20.22
N GLU A 148 -2.36 -2.45 -21.50
CA GLU A 148 -1.65 -3.12 -22.59
C GLU A 148 -0.12 -3.03 -22.39
N GLN A 149 0.43 -1.84 -22.08
CA GLN A 149 1.85 -1.65 -21.73
C GLN A 149 2.30 -2.50 -20.54
N LEU A 150 1.49 -2.53 -19.48
CA LEU A 150 1.77 -3.35 -18.31
C LEU A 150 1.75 -4.85 -18.66
N THR A 151 0.79 -5.28 -19.47
CA THR A 151 0.66 -6.69 -19.88
C THR A 151 1.82 -7.11 -20.79
N GLU A 152 2.29 -6.22 -21.68
CA GLU A 152 3.46 -6.47 -22.52
C GLU A 152 4.72 -6.69 -21.68
N LEU A 153 4.91 -5.91 -20.61
CA LEU A 153 6.10 -5.99 -19.75
C LEU A 153 6.04 -7.13 -18.73
N TYR A 154 4.87 -7.39 -18.16
CA TYR A 154 4.73 -8.26 -16.98
C TYR A 154 3.84 -9.48 -17.20
N GLY A 155 3.27 -9.60 -18.40
CA GLY A 155 2.53 -10.79 -18.84
C GLY A 155 1.17 -10.96 -18.17
N LYS A 156 0.76 -12.23 -18.07
CA LYS A 156 -0.57 -12.65 -17.58
C LYS A 156 -0.85 -12.30 -16.09
N ARG A 157 0.16 -11.87 -15.35
CA ARG A 157 -0.02 -11.44 -13.95
C ARG A 157 -0.89 -10.18 -13.84
N ILE A 158 -0.94 -9.37 -14.88
CA ILE A 158 -1.69 -8.11 -14.89
C ILE A 158 -3.18 -8.39 -15.02
N ALA A 159 -3.92 -8.10 -13.95
CA ALA A 159 -5.34 -8.38 -13.86
C ALA A 159 -6.14 -7.12 -13.45
N PRO A 160 -6.79 -6.41 -14.39
CA PRO A 160 -7.67 -5.31 -14.06
C PRO A 160 -8.82 -5.77 -13.16
N LEU A 161 -9.02 -5.07 -12.02
CA LEU A 161 -10.21 -5.26 -11.16
C LEU A 161 -11.31 -4.26 -11.47
N HIS A 162 -10.93 -3.11 -12.01
CA HIS A 162 -11.85 -2.03 -12.35
C HIS A 162 -11.54 -1.51 -13.75
N MET A 163 -12.59 -1.20 -14.51
CA MET A 163 -12.51 -0.52 -15.80
C MET A 163 -13.17 0.86 -15.70
N PRO A 164 -12.63 1.90 -16.36
CA PRO A 164 -13.26 3.21 -16.36
C PRO A 164 -14.57 3.21 -17.15
N LEU A 165 -15.57 3.87 -16.59
CA LEU A 165 -16.80 4.21 -17.28
C LEU A 165 -16.67 5.67 -17.72
N ARG A 166 -16.80 5.90 -19.03
CA ARG A 166 -16.70 7.23 -19.63
C ARG A 166 -17.98 7.59 -20.38
N GLU A 167 -18.42 8.84 -20.22
CA GLU A 167 -19.51 9.42 -20.99
C GLU A 167 -19.04 10.72 -21.61
N ASN A 168 -19.22 10.84 -22.93
CA ASN A 168 -18.71 11.98 -23.69
C ASN A 168 -17.23 12.29 -23.41
N GLY A 169 -16.39 11.25 -23.28
CA GLY A 169 -14.98 11.36 -22.95
C GLY A 169 -14.66 11.54 -21.45
N LYS A 170 -15.61 11.97 -20.63
CA LYS A 170 -15.39 12.22 -19.20
C LYS A 170 -15.46 10.94 -18.37
N PHE A 171 -14.56 10.83 -17.40
CA PHE A 171 -14.58 9.77 -16.42
C PHE A 171 -15.72 9.98 -15.42
N VAL A 172 -16.73 9.13 -15.47
CA VAL A 172 -17.96 9.25 -14.67
C VAL A 172 -18.18 8.11 -13.69
N GLY A 173 -17.39 7.04 -13.78
CA GLY A 173 -17.59 5.86 -12.95
C GLY A 173 -16.64 4.74 -13.30
N TYR A 174 -16.97 3.55 -12.85
CA TYR A 174 -16.19 2.34 -13.12
C TYR A 174 -17.07 1.10 -13.25
N ILE A 175 -16.55 0.08 -13.90
CA ILE A 175 -17.10 -1.27 -13.92
C ILE A 175 -16.23 -2.11 -12.99
N ASN A 176 -16.84 -2.73 -11.99
CA ASN A 176 -16.18 -3.71 -11.13
C ASN A 176 -16.21 -5.06 -11.82
N ILE A 177 -15.03 -5.57 -12.21
CA ILE A 177 -14.90 -6.81 -13.01
C ILE A 177 -15.24 -8.04 -12.17
N VAL A 178 -14.84 -8.06 -10.89
CA VAL A 178 -15.12 -9.15 -9.95
C VAL A 178 -16.64 -9.33 -9.77
N LYS A 179 -17.35 -8.22 -9.53
CA LYS A 179 -18.80 -8.21 -9.27
C LYS A 179 -19.64 -8.13 -10.54
N ASN A 180 -19.03 -7.87 -11.68
CA ASN A 180 -19.69 -7.65 -12.98
C ASN A 180 -20.79 -6.57 -12.89
N LYS A 181 -20.44 -5.39 -12.32
CA LYS A 181 -21.38 -4.29 -12.07
C LYS A 181 -20.80 -2.94 -12.42
N GLY A 182 -21.59 -2.12 -13.12
CA GLY A 182 -21.31 -0.72 -13.35
C GLY A 182 -21.61 0.14 -12.10
N ARG A 183 -20.77 1.13 -11.85
CA ARG A 183 -20.92 2.09 -10.76
C ARG A 183 -20.63 3.49 -11.28
N ARG A 184 -21.53 4.43 -11.04
CA ARG A 184 -21.40 5.84 -11.40
C ARG A 184 -21.15 6.67 -10.14
N TYR A 185 -20.24 7.62 -10.22
CA TYR A 185 -20.05 8.63 -9.17
C TYR A 185 -21.18 9.67 -9.24
N ILE A 186 -21.84 9.90 -8.11
CA ILE A 186 -22.86 10.95 -7.96
C ILE A 186 -22.19 12.22 -7.40
N GLU A 187 -21.39 12.04 -6.36
CA GLU A 187 -20.68 13.12 -5.71
C GLU A 187 -19.41 12.55 -5.04
N LYS A 188 -18.24 13.08 -5.38
CA LYS A 188 -16.94 12.61 -4.83
C LYS A 188 -16.86 11.09 -4.86
N ASP A 189 -16.85 10.43 -3.69
CA ASP A 189 -16.79 8.99 -3.54
C ASP A 189 -18.15 8.28 -3.48
N LYS A 190 -19.26 9.02 -3.44
CA LYS A 190 -20.59 8.43 -3.47
C LYS A 190 -20.91 7.88 -4.84
N LYS A 191 -21.43 6.67 -4.90
CA LYS A 191 -21.67 5.92 -6.14
C LYS A 191 -23.01 5.19 -6.12
N GLU A 192 -23.63 5.11 -7.29
CA GLU A 192 -24.85 4.33 -7.54
C GLU A 192 -24.58 3.23 -8.58
N GLU A 193 -25.42 2.21 -8.60
CA GLU A 193 -25.37 1.19 -9.64
C GLU A 193 -25.88 1.75 -10.96
N CYS A 194 -25.21 1.41 -12.05
CA CYS A 194 -25.62 1.82 -13.40
C CYS A 194 -25.43 0.67 -14.40
N PRO A 195 -26.13 0.71 -15.55
CA PRO A 195 -25.91 -0.25 -16.61
C PRO A 195 -24.46 -0.25 -17.12
N ILE A 196 -24.00 -1.41 -17.55
CA ILE A 196 -22.71 -1.56 -18.24
C ILE A 196 -22.93 -1.15 -19.70
N PRO A 197 -22.18 -0.16 -20.23
CA PRO A 197 -22.32 0.26 -21.61
C PRO A 197 -21.83 -0.78 -22.61
N ASP A 198 -22.51 -0.89 -23.76
CA ASP A 198 -22.19 -1.87 -24.80
C ASP A 198 -20.74 -1.76 -25.30
N TYR A 199 -20.17 -0.55 -25.36
CA TYR A 199 -18.79 -0.32 -25.81
C TYR A 199 -17.73 -0.95 -24.89
N SER A 200 -18.10 -1.30 -23.67
CA SER A 200 -17.17 -1.88 -22.67
C SER A 200 -17.29 -3.40 -22.55
N VAL A 201 -18.32 -4.02 -23.14
CA VAL A 201 -18.63 -5.45 -22.94
C VAL A 201 -17.47 -6.34 -23.40
N GLU A 202 -16.95 -6.12 -24.61
CA GLU A 202 -15.84 -6.91 -25.17
C GLU A 202 -14.59 -6.94 -24.25
N TYR A 203 -14.21 -5.76 -23.73
CA TYR A 203 -13.05 -5.68 -22.81
C TYR A 203 -13.36 -6.24 -21.43
N LEU A 204 -14.57 -6.06 -20.95
CA LEU A 204 -15.03 -6.63 -19.69
C LEU A 204 -14.96 -8.16 -19.75
N GLU A 205 -15.46 -8.76 -20.82
CA GLU A 205 -15.40 -10.22 -21.03
C GLU A 205 -13.95 -10.71 -21.06
N LYS A 206 -13.08 -10.06 -21.84
CA LYS A 206 -11.65 -10.40 -21.91
C LYS A 206 -10.95 -10.33 -20.55
N TYR A 207 -11.15 -9.24 -19.81
CA TYR A 207 -10.51 -9.09 -18.49
C TYR A 207 -11.11 -10.06 -17.46
N ARG A 208 -12.41 -10.32 -17.56
CA ARG A 208 -13.07 -11.27 -16.68
C ARG A 208 -12.60 -12.71 -16.96
N GLU A 209 -12.42 -13.10 -18.21
CA GLU A 209 -11.87 -14.39 -18.60
C GLU A 209 -10.47 -14.60 -17.98
N THR A 210 -9.55 -13.65 -18.18
CA THR A 210 -8.20 -13.70 -17.57
C THR A 210 -8.27 -13.85 -16.04
N LEU A 211 -9.19 -13.13 -15.40
CA LEU A 211 -9.38 -13.20 -13.96
C LEU A 211 -9.93 -14.59 -13.54
N MET A 212 -10.90 -15.13 -14.27
CA MET A 212 -11.48 -16.47 -13.96
C MET A 212 -10.47 -17.59 -14.20
N GLU A 213 -9.62 -17.50 -15.24
CA GLU A 213 -8.51 -18.43 -15.43
C GLU A 213 -7.59 -18.45 -14.21
N SER A 214 -7.20 -17.27 -13.70
CA SER A 214 -6.34 -17.20 -12.51
C SER A 214 -7.01 -17.75 -11.25
N VAL A 215 -8.33 -17.59 -11.11
CA VAL A 215 -9.09 -18.20 -10.01
C VAL A 215 -9.10 -19.72 -10.16
N ALA A 216 -9.31 -20.22 -11.37
CA ALA A 216 -9.32 -21.66 -11.65
C ALA A 216 -7.99 -22.33 -11.30
N GLU A 217 -6.86 -21.66 -11.58
CA GLU A 217 -5.52 -22.17 -11.30
C GLU A 217 -5.21 -22.34 -9.78
N THR A 218 -6.07 -21.84 -8.88
CA THR A 218 -5.83 -21.96 -7.43
C THR A 218 -6.05 -23.34 -6.86
N SER A 219 -6.87 -24.20 -7.50
CA SER A 219 -7.08 -25.59 -7.08
C SER A 219 -7.56 -26.48 -8.23
N GLU A 220 -7.33 -27.81 -8.12
CA GLU A 220 -7.86 -28.78 -9.08
C GLU A 220 -9.40 -28.72 -9.15
N GLU A 221 -10.07 -28.56 -8.02
CA GLU A 221 -11.54 -28.42 -7.97
C GLU A 221 -12.02 -27.22 -8.77
N PHE A 222 -11.34 -26.06 -8.62
CA PHE A 222 -11.73 -24.84 -9.37
C PHE A 222 -11.41 -25.00 -10.85
N MET A 223 -10.33 -25.67 -11.20
CA MET A 223 -9.98 -25.97 -12.58
C MET A 223 -11.06 -26.85 -13.27
N ASP A 224 -11.51 -27.93 -12.60
CA ASP A 224 -12.55 -28.81 -13.11
C ASP A 224 -13.89 -28.06 -13.30
N ARG A 225 -14.27 -27.21 -12.36
CA ARG A 225 -15.48 -26.36 -12.43
C ARG A 225 -15.40 -25.37 -13.58
N TYR A 226 -14.25 -24.73 -13.77
CA TYR A 226 -14.03 -23.78 -14.86
C TYR A 226 -14.19 -24.44 -16.22
N PHE A 227 -13.57 -25.59 -16.44
CA PHE A 227 -13.73 -26.34 -17.69
C PHE A 227 -15.13 -26.95 -17.83
N GLY A 228 -15.82 -27.20 -16.73
CA GLY A 228 -17.23 -27.62 -16.70
C GLY A 228 -18.21 -26.47 -17.03
N GLY A 229 -17.72 -25.23 -17.14
CA GLY A 229 -18.55 -24.04 -17.41
C GLY A 229 -19.35 -23.56 -16.19
N GLU A 230 -18.93 -23.95 -14.97
CA GLU A 230 -19.56 -23.48 -13.74
C GLU A 230 -19.07 -22.08 -13.35
N GLU A 231 -19.98 -21.23 -12.91
CA GLU A 231 -19.63 -19.88 -12.43
C GLU A 231 -19.09 -19.93 -10.98
N PHE A 232 -18.10 -19.09 -10.72
CA PHE A 232 -17.62 -18.85 -9.36
C PHE A 232 -18.41 -17.72 -8.68
N SER A 233 -18.71 -17.90 -7.41
CA SER A 233 -19.30 -16.84 -6.58
C SER A 233 -18.29 -15.71 -6.34
N VAL A 234 -18.78 -14.51 -6.05
CA VAL A 234 -17.92 -13.34 -5.71
C VAL A 234 -17.04 -13.65 -4.50
N ALA A 235 -17.50 -14.46 -3.55
CA ALA A 235 -16.73 -14.85 -2.37
C ALA A 235 -15.54 -15.76 -2.74
N GLU A 236 -15.76 -16.74 -3.61
CA GLU A 236 -14.70 -17.64 -4.12
C GLU A 236 -13.66 -16.85 -4.92
N ILE A 237 -14.12 -15.98 -5.84
CA ILE A 237 -13.22 -15.10 -6.60
C ILE A 237 -12.38 -14.23 -5.65
N SER A 238 -13.00 -13.64 -4.63
CA SER A 238 -12.28 -12.76 -3.69
C SER A 238 -11.27 -13.52 -2.85
N ALA A 239 -11.58 -14.74 -2.43
CA ALA A 239 -10.64 -15.58 -1.68
C ALA A 239 -9.44 -16.03 -2.54
N ALA A 240 -9.70 -16.46 -3.78
CA ALA A 240 -8.65 -16.81 -4.73
C ALA A 240 -7.76 -15.61 -5.08
N LEU A 241 -8.35 -14.43 -5.28
CA LEU A 241 -7.59 -13.20 -5.51
C LEU A 241 -6.68 -12.85 -4.32
N ALA A 242 -7.15 -12.96 -3.09
CA ALA A 242 -6.32 -12.69 -1.91
C ALA A 242 -5.11 -13.62 -1.85
N MET A 243 -5.28 -14.90 -2.22
CA MET A 243 -4.19 -15.87 -2.32
C MET A 243 -3.20 -15.48 -3.42
N ASN A 244 -3.69 -15.28 -4.64
CA ASN A 244 -2.87 -15.00 -5.83
C ASN A 244 -2.17 -13.62 -5.78
N VAL A 245 -2.77 -12.64 -5.09
CA VAL A 245 -2.11 -11.36 -4.80
C VAL A 245 -1.03 -11.53 -3.75
N GLY A 246 -1.30 -12.31 -2.70
CA GLY A 246 -0.37 -12.58 -1.62
C GLY A 246 0.91 -13.26 -2.07
N ASP A 247 0.84 -14.18 -3.02
CA ASP A 247 2.00 -14.88 -3.59
C ASP A 247 2.60 -14.19 -4.84
N GLY A 248 1.96 -13.13 -5.34
CA GLY A 248 2.42 -12.35 -6.49
C GLY A 248 2.11 -12.97 -7.85
N THR A 249 1.29 -14.02 -7.91
CA THR A 249 0.82 -14.64 -9.15
C THR A 249 -0.06 -13.68 -9.93
N ILE A 250 -0.90 -12.90 -9.24
CA ILE A 250 -1.75 -11.86 -9.80
C ILE A 250 -1.34 -10.48 -9.27
N VAL A 251 -1.30 -9.52 -10.17
CA VAL A 251 -1.10 -8.10 -9.86
C VAL A 251 -2.33 -7.32 -10.29
N PRO A 252 -3.22 -6.99 -9.35
CA PRO A 252 -4.41 -6.21 -9.63
C PRO A 252 -4.10 -4.83 -10.20
N VAL A 253 -4.91 -4.39 -11.18
CA VAL A 253 -4.86 -3.01 -11.68
C VAL A 253 -6.16 -2.31 -11.31
N CYS A 254 -6.02 -1.30 -10.46
CA CYS A 254 -7.07 -0.36 -10.07
C CYS A 254 -6.83 1.00 -10.72
N MET A 255 -7.79 1.89 -10.67
CA MET A 255 -7.64 3.21 -11.27
C MET A 255 -8.54 4.25 -10.60
N GLY A 256 -8.21 5.52 -10.79
CA GLY A 256 -9.02 6.60 -10.25
C GLY A 256 -8.44 7.99 -10.46
N SER A 257 -9.09 8.95 -9.80
CA SER A 257 -8.64 10.34 -9.70
C SER A 257 -8.55 10.73 -8.22
N PRO A 258 -7.35 10.71 -7.63
CA PRO A 258 -7.17 11.13 -6.24
C PRO A 258 -7.64 12.55 -5.96
N VAL A 259 -7.45 13.47 -6.90
CA VAL A 259 -7.88 14.87 -6.76
C VAL A 259 -9.39 15.05 -6.69
N ASN A 260 -10.15 14.12 -7.29
CA ASN A 260 -11.60 14.06 -7.25
C ASN A 260 -12.13 13.02 -6.25
N LEU A 261 -11.25 12.33 -5.51
CA LEU A 261 -11.55 11.24 -4.57
C LEU A 261 -12.17 10.00 -5.24
N GLN A 262 -12.14 9.91 -6.55
CA GLN A 262 -12.74 8.82 -7.31
C GLN A 262 -11.82 7.60 -7.40
N GLY A 263 -12.33 6.41 -7.07
CA GLY A 263 -11.58 5.15 -7.11
C GLY A 263 -10.71 4.87 -5.88
N VAL A 264 -10.50 5.87 -5.01
CA VAL A 264 -9.60 5.73 -3.85
C VAL A 264 -10.20 4.84 -2.75
N SER A 265 -11.51 4.95 -2.49
CA SER A 265 -12.19 4.04 -1.55
C SER A 265 -12.16 2.59 -2.03
N ASN A 266 -12.28 2.37 -3.36
CA ASN A 266 -12.15 1.03 -3.91
C ASN A 266 -10.75 0.46 -3.66
N LEU A 267 -9.69 1.27 -3.88
CA LEU A 267 -8.32 0.85 -3.57
C LEU A 267 -8.13 0.54 -2.08
N LEU A 268 -8.71 1.33 -1.18
CA LEU A 268 -8.66 1.05 0.26
C LEU A 268 -9.38 -0.27 0.61
N ASP A 269 -10.53 -0.53 -0.02
CA ASP A 269 -11.25 -1.80 0.12
C ASP A 269 -10.42 -2.97 -0.43
N ASP A 270 -9.80 -2.81 -1.60
CA ASP A 270 -8.97 -3.83 -2.25
C ASP A 270 -7.69 -4.11 -1.43
N ILE A 271 -7.04 -3.09 -0.86
CA ILE A 271 -5.91 -3.24 0.07
C ILE A 271 -6.33 -4.07 1.29
N CYS A 272 -7.48 -3.75 1.89
CA CYS A 272 -7.98 -4.49 3.05
C CYS A 272 -8.38 -5.92 2.71
N GLY A 273 -8.91 -6.16 1.50
CA GLY A 273 -9.44 -7.45 1.07
C GLY A 273 -8.38 -8.40 0.50
N TYR A 274 -7.38 -7.88 -0.20
CA TYR A 274 -6.46 -8.71 -0.98
C TYR A 274 -5.01 -8.66 -0.52
N PHE A 275 -4.56 -7.60 0.14
CA PHE A 275 -3.21 -7.60 0.69
C PHE A 275 -3.12 -8.43 1.96
N PRO A 276 -2.04 -9.21 2.10
CA PRO A 276 -1.80 -9.98 3.31
C PRO A 276 -1.54 -9.06 4.51
N ASP A 277 -1.82 -9.56 5.70
CA ASP A 277 -1.35 -8.95 6.94
C ASP A 277 0.10 -9.36 7.25
N PRO A 278 0.79 -8.67 8.17
CA PRO A 278 2.19 -8.97 8.46
C PRO A 278 2.47 -10.42 8.87
N SER A 279 1.51 -11.11 9.54
CA SER A 279 1.73 -12.48 10.03
C SER A 279 1.89 -13.54 8.94
N THR A 280 1.51 -13.20 7.70
CA THR A 280 1.68 -14.10 6.55
C THR A 280 3.12 -14.11 6.01
N ARG A 281 3.95 -13.16 6.45
CA ARG A 281 5.35 -13.06 6.02
C ARG A 281 6.28 -13.64 7.08
N PRO A 282 7.28 -14.43 6.69
CA PRO A 282 8.27 -14.93 7.64
C PRO A 282 9.09 -13.77 8.20
N CYS A 283 9.26 -13.75 9.51
CA CYS A 283 10.16 -12.86 10.21
C CYS A 283 10.95 -13.67 11.21
N ALA A 284 12.25 -13.77 11.00
CA ALA A 284 13.13 -14.55 11.85
C ALA A 284 14.41 -13.79 12.20
N GLY A 285 14.99 -14.13 13.32
CA GLY A 285 16.28 -13.68 13.79
C GLY A 285 17.07 -14.83 14.41
N ILE A 286 18.15 -14.51 15.10
CA ILE A 286 18.97 -15.47 15.84
C ILE A 286 18.87 -15.14 17.32
N ASN A 287 18.55 -16.15 18.13
CA ASN A 287 18.63 -16.05 19.59
C ASN A 287 20.12 -16.03 20.00
N LEU A 288 20.59 -14.89 20.52
CA LEU A 288 21.99 -14.69 20.87
C LEU A 288 22.50 -15.62 21.98
N ASN A 289 21.62 -16.12 22.85
CA ASN A 289 22.00 -17.01 23.94
C ASN A 289 22.16 -18.47 23.49
N THR A 290 21.31 -18.92 22.54
CA THR A 290 21.29 -20.33 22.09
C THR A 290 21.89 -20.52 20.69
N ASN A 291 22.09 -19.44 19.96
CA ASN A 291 22.48 -19.41 18.53
C ASN A 291 21.51 -20.18 17.62
N GLU A 292 20.25 -20.32 18.03
CA GLU A 292 19.19 -20.95 17.29
C GLU A 292 18.32 -19.92 16.56
N ILE A 293 17.64 -20.36 15.50
CA ILE A 293 16.69 -19.51 14.79
C ILE A 293 15.52 -19.13 15.72
N PHE A 294 15.25 -17.86 15.84
CA PHE A 294 14.09 -17.31 16.52
C PHE A 294 13.08 -16.84 15.48
N GLU A 295 12.00 -17.57 15.33
CA GLU A 295 10.88 -17.20 14.45
C GLU A 295 9.97 -16.19 15.14
N ALA A 296 10.15 -14.91 14.84
CA ALA A 296 9.32 -13.83 15.34
C ALA A 296 7.90 -13.88 14.74
N ASN A 297 7.81 -13.99 13.42
CA ASN A 297 6.59 -14.18 12.62
C ASN A 297 5.43 -13.24 13.00
N TYR A 298 5.76 -12.03 13.45
CA TYR A 298 4.81 -11.02 13.90
C TYR A 298 3.80 -11.48 14.96
N ASP A 299 4.23 -12.45 15.76
CA ASP A 299 3.42 -13.00 16.86
C ASP A 299 3.55 -12.12 18.12
N PHE A 300 2.42 -11.55 18.56
CA PHE A 300 2.37 -10.69 19.75
C PHE A 300 2.61 -11.43 21.08
N ALA A 301 2.50 -12.74 21.10
CA ALA A 301 2.73 -13.57 22.30
C ALA A 301 4.22 -13.91 22.50
N LYS A 302 5.07 -13.70 21.49
CA LYS A 302 6.50 -13.98 21.54
C LYS A 302 7.30 -12.89 22.24
N PRO A 303 8.57 -13.12 22.59
CA PRO A 303 9.48 -12.10 23.09
C PRO A 303 9.55 -10.88 22.16
N LYS A 304 9.73 -9.70 22.73
CA LYS A 304 9.72 -8.43 22.00
C LYS A 304 10.91 -8.33 21.06
N SER A 305 10.67 -8.00 19.82
CA SER A 305 11.70 -7.66 18.85
C SER A 305 11.18 -6.64 17.83
N ALA A 306 12.08 -5.78 17.34
CA ALA A 306 11.78 -4.79 16.35
C ALA A 306 13.00 -4.51 15.47
N THR A 307 12.76 -4.02 14.25
CA THR A 307 13.80 -3.54 13.35
C THR A 307 13.64 -2.04 13.14
N ILE A 308 14.75 -1.31 13.19
CA ILE A 308 14.79 0.12 12.86
C ILE A 308 15.04 0.23 11.36
N PHE A 309 14.08 0.72 10.61
CA PHE A 309 14.20 0.84 9.16
C PHE A 309 14.52 2.26 8.69
N LYS A 310 14.30 3.27 9.54
CA LYS A 310 14.56 4.68 9.23
C LYS A 310 14.86 5.49 10.48
N THR A 311 15.75 6.48 10.36
CA THR A 311 16.03 7.47 11.40
C THR A 311 15.70 8.87 10.87
N ILE A 312 14.87 9.61 11.62
CA ILE A 312 14.47 10.98 11.32
C ILE A 312 15.02 11.90 12.40
N VAL A 313 15.51 13.07 12.01
CA VAL A 313 15.94 14.11 12.94
C VAL A 313 14.98 15.29 12.84
N ASP A 314 14.18 15.47 13.88
CA ASP A 314 13.28 16.63 14.00
C ASP A 314 14.00 17.75 14.77
N PRO A 315 13.95 19.00 14.27
CA PRO A 315 14.64 20.14 14.90
C PRO A 315 14.19 20.44 16.34
N PHE A 316 12.95 20.06 16.71
CA PHE A 316 12.35 20.37 18.01
C PHE A 316 12.35 19.19 18.97
N LEU A 317 12.09 18.00 18.46
CA LEU A 317 11.89 16.78 19.25
C LEU A 317 13.12 15.87 19.26
N GLY A 318 14.07 16.13 18.36
CA GLY A 318 15.32 15.39 18.25
C GLY A 318 15.19 14.15 17.34
N LYS A 319 15.99 13.12 17.65
CA LYS A 319 16.07 11.89 16.87
C LYS A 319 14.85 10.99 17.12
N TYR A 320 14.22 10.53 16.04
CA TYR A 320 13.24 9.44 16.01
C TYR A 320 13.81 8.25 15.26
N SER A 321 13.70 7.07 15.85
CA SER A 321 13.95 5.80 15.19
C SER A 321 12.60 5.18 14.80
N MET A 322 12.32 5.09 13.51
CA MET A 322 11.13 4.41 13.00
C MET A 322 11.37 2.91 13.05
N ILE A 323 10.44 2.21 13.67
CA ILE A 323 10.53 0.77 13.90
C ILE A 323 9.34 0.04 13.26
N LYS A 324 9.62 -1.19 12.83
CA LYS A 324 8.60 -2.22 12.62
C LYS A 324 8.72 -3.25 13.72
N VAL A 325 7.64 -3.51 14.45
CA VAL A 325 7.62 -4.51 15.51
C VAL A 325 7.55 -5.90 14.89
N CYS A 326 8.56 -6.74 15.13
CA CYS A 326 8.66 -8.08 14.56
C CYS A 326 7.96 -9.16 15.42
N SER A 327 7.94 -8.96 16.75
CA SER A 327 7.23 -9.84 17.69
C SER A 327 6.94 -9.14 19.01
N GLY A 328 6.00 -9.68 19.76
CA GLY A 328 5.60 -9.18 21.05
C GLY A 328 4.81 -7.87 21.00
N VAL A 329 4.76 -7.19 22.14
CA VAL A 329 4.13 -5.88 22.32
C VAL A 329 5.16 -4.97 22.99
N ILE A 330 5.61 -3.95 22.27
CA ILE A 330 6.56 -2.97 22.77
C ILE A 330 5.80 -1.87 23.50
N LYS A 331 6.23 -1.52 24.71
CA LYS A 331 5.62 -0.50 25.57
C LYS A 331 6.61 0.61 25.90
N SER A 332 6.07 1.76 26.25
CA SER A 332 6.86 2.81 26.87
C SER A 332 7.55 2.28 28.14
N ASP A 333 8.77 2.73 28.39
CA ASP A 333 9.65 2.31 29.51
C ASP A 333 10.17 0.85 29.43
N ASP A 334 9.90 0.09 28.35
CA ASP A 334 10.56 -1.19 28.14
C ASP A 334 12.09 -0.99 28.01
N VAL A 335 12.84 -2.01 28.42
CA VAL A 335 14.27 -2.11 28.15
C VAL A 335 14.47 -3.16 27.07
N LEU A 336 15.06 -2.76 25.94
CA LEU A 336 15.39 -3.65 24.83
C LEU A 336 16.89 -3.71 24.64
N TYR A 337 17.37 -4.86 24.18
CA TYR A 337 18.77 -5.05 23.86
C TYR A 337 19.05 -4.62 22.41
N ASN A 338 19.96 -3.68 22.25
CA ASN A 338 20.47 -3.25 20.95
C ASN A 338 21.58 -4.23 20.52
N VAL A 339 21.29 -5.05 19.52
CA VAL A 339 22.19 -6.13 19.07
C VAL A 339 23.49 -5.57 18.49
N ASP A 340 23.41 -4.48 17.71
CA ASP A 340 24.58 -3.93 17.00
C ASP A 340 25.55 -3.22 17.92
N GLN A 341 25.04 -2.65 19.02
CA GLN A 341 25.83 -1.91 19.99
C GLN A 341 26.12 -2.72 21.27
N GLU A 342 25.60 -3.96 21.34
CA GLU A 342 25.74 -4.85 22.49
C GLU A 342 25.35 -4.19 23.82
N SER A 343 24.30 -3.37 23.82
CA SER A 343 23.87 -2.55 24.94
C SER A 343 22.38 -2.57 25.18
N GLU A 344 21.97 -2.36 26.44
CA GLU A 344 20.56 -2.19 26.78
C GLU A 344 20.14 -0.72 26.54
N GLU A 345 19.04 -0.54 25.87
CA GLU A 345 18.41 0.77 25.68
C GLU A 345 17.02 0.79 26.34
N LYS A 346 16.85 1.74 27.27
CA LYS A 346 15.52 2.01 27.83
C LYS A 346 14.74 2.87 26.86
N LEU A 347 13.57 2.36 26.45
CA LEU A 347 12.66 3.08 25.58
C LEU A 347 12.05 4.27 26.33
N SER A 348 11.95 5.38 25.64
CA SER A 348 11.19 6.53 26.13
C SER A 348 9.72 6.42 25.68
N LYS A 349 9.20 7.49 25.10
CA LYS A 349 7.85 7.51 24.53
C LYS A 349 7.80 6.86 23.16
N LEU A 350 6.69 6.18 22.90
CA LEU A 350 6.36 5.60 21.61
C LEU A 350 5.41 6.52 20.87
N TYR A 351 5.56 6.58 19.56
CA TYR A 351 4.74 7.41 18.70
C TYR A 351 4.27 6.66 17.46
N VAL A 352 3.12 7.04 16.95
CA VAL A 352 2.74 6.83 15.56
C VAL A 352 2.84 8.19 14.86
N LEU A 353 3.53 8.25 13.73
CA LEU A 353 3.70 9.51 12.99
C LEU A 353 2.53 9.67 12.00
N GLU A 354 1.77 10.74 12.14
CA GLU A 354 0.76 11.17 11.16
C GLU A 354 1.35 12.30 10.31
N GLY A 355 2.17 11.93 9.32
CA GLY A 355 3.00 12.91 8.62
C GLY A 355 3.99 13.59 9.58
N SER A 356 3.89 14.89 9.74
CA SER A 356 4.72 15.67 10.67
C SER A 356 4.29 15.59 12.15
N LYS A 357 3.11 15.00 12.45
CA LYS A 357 2.55 14.98 13.81
C LYS A 357 2.87 13.69 14.54
N PRO A 358 3.67 13.72 15.61
CA PRO A 358 3.87 12.57 16.48
C PRO A 358 2.68 12.40 17.42
N ILE A 359 1.97 11.28 17.31
CA ILE A 359 0.89 10.90 18.23
C ILE A 359 1.45 9.88 19.22
N GLU A 360 1.51 10.26 20.49
CA GLU A 360 1.99 9.38 21.56
C GLU A 360 1.04 8.18 21.73
N VAL A 361 1.60 6.98 21.81
CA VAL A 361 0.86 5.73 22.03
C VAL A 361 1.48 4.95 23.16
N PRO A 362 0.67 4.21 23.95
CA PRO A 362 1.20 3.45 25.09
C PRO A 362 1.97 2.21 24.68
N GLU A 363 1.62 1.63 23.55
CA GLU A 363 2.19 0.37 23.06
C GLU A 363 2.10 0.25 21.53
N LEU A 364 2.97 -0.59 20.96
CA LEU A 364 2.97 -0.99 19.55
C LEU A 364 2.97 -2.52 19.48
N HIS A 365 2.05 -3.09 18.74
CA HIS A 365 1.93 -4.54 18.55
C HIS A 365 2.79 -5.05 17.39
N ALA A 366 3.09 -6.34 17.45
CA ALA A 366 3.76 -7.06 16.36
C ALA A 366 3.07 -6.79 15.01
N GLY A 367 3.87 -6.47 14.02
CA GLY A 367 3.43 -6.07 12.67
C GLY A 367 3.17 -4.58 12.49
N ASP A 368 3.05 -3.80 13.57
CA ASP A 368 2.81 -2.35 13.45
C ASP A 368 4.10 -1.55 13.21
N ILE A 369 3.92 -0.38 12.63
CA ILE A 369 4.98 0.62 12.42
C ILE A 369 4.75 1.79 13.36
N GLY A 370 5.80 2.18 14.05
CA GLY A 370 5.81 3.35 14.93
C GLY A 370 7.19 3.98 15.00
N ALA A 371 7.38 4.88 15.97
CA ALA A 371 8.62 5.55 16.19
C ALA A 371 8.97 5.62 17.68
N ILE A 372 10.26 5.54 17.99
CA ILE A 372 10.80 5.70 19.33
C ILE A 372 11.66 6.97 19.33
N ALA A 373 11.39 7.87 20.28
CA ALA A 373 12.18 9.07 20.41
C ALA A 373 13.45 8.81 21.25
N LYS A 374 14.53 9.50 20.89
CA LYS A 374 15.74 9.65 21.72
C LYS A 374 16.43 8.32 22.06
N LEU A 375 16.41 7.32 21.19
CA LEU A 375 17.33 6.20 21.32
C LEU A 375 18.77 6.71 21.18
N GLY A 376 19.67 6.29 22.10
CA GLY A 376 21.04 6.79 22.16
C GLY A 376 21.88 6.30 21.00
N ASP A 377 22.10 5.00 20.96
CA ASP A 377 23.07 4.37 20.06
C ASP A 377 22.46 3.65 18.87
N ALA A 378 21.13 3.51 18.85
CA ALA A 378 20.42 2.81 17.81
C ALA A 378 20.56 3.47 16.42
N ARG A 379 20.74 2.65 15.38
CA ARG A 379 20.95 3.04 13.98
C ARG A 379 19.95 2.36 13.07
N THR A 380 19.83 2.88 11.85
CA THR A 380 19.04 2.27 10.78
C THR A 380 19.74 1.01 10.27
N GLY A 381 18.99 -0.09 10.08
CA GLY A 381 19.45 -1.40 9.61
C GLY A 381 19.42 -2.41 10.77
#